data_e5457d7075d2759cc40c8f3542f3980c
#
_entry.id   e5457d7075d2759cc40c8f3542f3980c
#
_cell.length_a   1.000
_cell.length_b   1.000
_cell.length_c   1.000
_cell.angle_alpha   90.00
_cell.angle_beta   90.00
_cell.angle_gamma   90.00
#
_symmetry.space_group_name_H-M   'P 1'
#
loop_
_entity.id
_entity.type
_entity.pdbx_description
1 polymer ?
#
loop_
_entity_poly.entity_id
_entity_poly.type
_entity_poly.pdbx_seq_one_letter_code
_entity_poly.pdbx_strand_id
1 'polypeptide(L)'
;DIAKKLGVRVIHEPNNLGLSAAILHSAIAAKEMGFERLCIIPADLAAPLRSDLSAMLKSDSAVTICPSSDLGTNALVVSPPDIIPFRYGSRSSLSHLQEAKKKGINARVMKLDSFTFDIDTNKCLARAMRVVPDIAGVCA
;
A
#
# COMPACT_ATOMS: atom_id res chain seq x y z
N ASP A 1 -22.55 3.19 -0.83
CA ASP A 1 -21.16 3.05 -0.36
C ASP A 1 -20.64 1.66 -0.76
N ILE A 2 -19.68 1.63 -1.70
CA ILE A 2 -19.09 0.40 -2.28
C ILE A 2 -18.43 -0.43 -1.18
N ALA A 3 -17.70 0.21 -0.28
CA ALA A 3 -16.99 -0.46 0.82
C ALA A 3 -17.94 -1.29 1.70
N LYS A 4 -19.10 -0.73 2.04
CA LYS A 4 -20.12 -1.44 2.82
C LYS A 4 -20.71 -2.65 2.05
N LYS A 5 -20.93 -2.50 0.74
CA LYS A 5 -21.40 -3.60 -0.12
C LYS A 5 -20.41 -4.75 -0.20
N LEU A 6 -19.11 -4.45 -0.11
CA LEU A 6 -18.03 -5.44 -0.11
C LEU A 6 -17.72 -6.01 1.28
N GLY A 7 -18.44 -5.58 2.32
CA GLY A 7 -18.22 -6.04 3.69
C GLY A 7 -16.89 -5.59 4.30
N VAL A 8 -16.23 -4.57 3.73
CA VAL A 8 -15.00 -4.03 4.28
C VAL A 8 -15.28 -2.96 5.33
N ARG A 9 -14.44 -2.91 6.35
CA ARG A 9 -14.52 -1.90 7.39
C ARG A 9 -14.00 -0.56 6.86
N VAL A 10 -14.73 0.52 7.13
CA VAL A 10 -14.32 1.88 6.79
C VAL A 10 -13.82 2.57 8.06
N ILE A 11 -12.62 3.11 8.00
CA ILE A 11 -12.04 3.96 9.05
C ILE A 11 -12.09 5.39 8.52
N HIS A 12 -12.83 6.26 9.22
CA HIS A 12 -12.91 7.67 8.86
C HIS A 12 -11.82 8.45 9.57
N GLU A 13 -11.05 9.22 8.82
CA GLU A 13 -10.13 10.18 9.44
C GLU A 13 -10.90 11.41 9.93
N PRO A 14 -10.61 11.92 11.16
CA PRO A 14 -11.34 13.04 11.72
C PRO A 14 -11.01 14.37 11.03
N ASN A 15 -9.82 14.48 10.45
CA ASN A 15 -9.31 15.69 9.79
C ASN A 15 -8.48 15.29 8.56
N ASN A 16 -8.58 16.07 7.47
CA ASN A 16 -7.75 15.84 6.30
C ASN A 16 -6.33 16.38 6.53
N LEU A 17 -5.49 15.60 7.18
CA LEU A 17 -4.08 15.91 7.48
C LEU A 17 -3.10 15.28 6.47
N GLY A 18 -3.62 14.74 5.38
CA GLY A 18 -2.85 14.11 4.33
C GLY A 18 -2.61 12.60 4.52
N LEU A 19 -2.15 11.95 3.45
CA LEU A 19 -2.06 10.49 3.34
C LEU A 19 -1.28 9.82 4.48
N SER A 20 -0.12 10.36 4.84
CA SER A 20 0.70 9.76 5.92
C SER A 20 0.00 9.77 7.27
N ALA A 21 -0.77 10.83 7.56
CA ALA A 21 -1.56 10.93 8.80
C ALA A 21 -2.77 9.98 8.79
N ALA A 22 -3.46 9.87 7.65
CA ALA A 22 -4.58 8.94 7.47
C ALA A 22 -4.13 7.48 7.67
N ILE A 23 -2.97 7.11 7.10
CA ILE A 23 -2.40 5.77 7.26
C ILE A 23 -1.96 5.53 8.70
N LEU A 24 -1.35 6.51 9.38
CA LEU A 24 -0.99 6.39 10.79
C LEU A 24 -2.23 6.16 11.66
N HIS A 25 -3.31 6.91 11.43
CA HIS A 25 -4.57 6.73 12.13
C HIS A 25 -5.12 5.30 11.94
N SER A 26 -5.10 4.81 10.71
CA SER A 26 -5.53 3.44 10.38
C SER A 26 -4.62 2.37 10.99
N ALA A 27 -3.32 2.61 11.06
CA ALA A 27 -2.36 1.70 11.68
C ALA A 27 -2.55 1.59 13.21
N ILE A 28 -2.83 2.70 13.87
CA ILE A 28 -3.17 2.73 15.30
C ILE A 28 -4.45 1.93 15.53
N ALA A 29 -5.51 2.20 14.75
CA ALA A 29 -6.76 1.46 14.87
C ALA A 29 -6.58 -0.05 14.62
N ALA A 30 -5.76 -0.45 13.64
CA ALA A 30 -5.45 -1.86 13.40
C ALA A 30 -4.73 -2.50 14.59
N LYS A 31 -3.77 -1.80 15.19
CA LYS A 31 -3.06 -2.25 16.38
C LYS A 31 -3.98 -2.41 17.59
N GLU A 32 -4.88 -1.46 17.82
CA GLU A 32 -5.90 -1.53 18.89
C GLU A 32 -6.88 -2.69 18.70
N MET A 33 -7.14 -3.08 17.45
CA MET A 33 -7.90 -4.28 17.12
C MET A 33 -7.13 -5.60 17.28
N GLY A 34 -5.86 -5.54 17.70
CA GLY A 34 -5.02 -6.70 17.94
C GLY A 34 -4.30 -7.26 16.70
N PHE A 35 -4.28 -6.52 15.58
CA PHE A 35 -3.50 -6.94 14.42
C PHE A 35 -2.00 -6.71 14.66
N GLU A 36 -1.21 -7.74 14.43
CA GLU A 36 0.26 -7.68 14.59
C GLU A 36 0.97 -7.24 13.31
N ARG A 37 0.28 -7.31 12.18
CA ARG A 37 0.83 -6.99 10.85
C ARG A 37 -0.19 -6.19 10.04
N LEU A 38 0.30 -5.16 9.37
CA LEU A 38 -0.49 -4.31 8.48
C LEU A 38 0.13 -4.34 7.08
N CYS A 39 -0.72 -4.53 6.07
CA CYS A 39 -0.36 -4.33 4.68
C CYS A 39 -1.11 -3.13 4.13
N ILE A 40 -0.39 -2.15 3.62
CA ILE A 40 -0.91 -0.92 3.04
C ILE A 40 -0.72 -1.00 1.55
N ILE A 41 -1.80 -0.89 0.80
CA ILE A 41 -1.82 -0.86 -0.67
C ILE A 41 -2.73 0.27 -1.15
N PRO A 42 -2.37 1.00 -2.22
CA PRO A 42 -3.26 1.96 -2.85
C PRO A 42 -4.39 1.25 -3.60
N ALA A 43 -5.52 1.94 -3.75
CA ALA A 43 -6.71 1.37 -4.39
C ALA A 43 -6.70 1.50 -5.94
N ASP A 44 -5.71 2.17 -6.50
CA ASP A 44 -5.55 2.49 -7.92
C ASP A 44 -4.55 1.58 -8.66
N LEU A 45 -4.10 0.50 -8.02
CA LEU A 45 -3.31 -0.52 -8.70
C LEU A 45 -4.12 -1.23 -9.78
N ALA A 46 -3.58 -1.27 -11.01
CA ALA A 46 -4.31 -1.78 -12.17
C ALA A 46 -4.59 -3.29 -12.10
N ALA A 47 -3.63 -4.09 -11.65
CA ALA A 47 -3.72 -5.55 -11.71
C ALA A 47 -2.85 -6.23 -10.64
N PRO A 48 -3.08 -5.98 -9.34
CA PRO A 48 -2.30 -6.61 -8.29
C PRO A 48 -2.57 -8.12 -8.26
N LEU A 49 -1.52 -8.94 -8.33
CA LEU A 49 -1.64 -10.39 -8.25
C LEU A 49 -1.70 -10.88 -6.79
N ARG A 50 -2.60 -11.81 -6.54
CA ARG A 50 -2.74 -12.46 -5.23
C ARG A 50 -1.44 -13.16 -4.78
N SER A 51 -0.69 -13.76 -5.72
CA SER A 51 0.61 -14.40 -5.45
C SER A 51 1.63 -13.40 -4.90
N ASP A 52 1.70 -12.20 -5.48
CA ASP A 52 2.63 -11.14 -5.10
C ASP A 52 2.26 -10.57 -3.73
N LEU A 53 0.97 -10.33 -3.49
CA LEU A 53 0.47 -9.94 -2.17
C LEU A 53 0.82 -11.01 -1.12
N SER A 54 0.60 -12.28 -1.43
CA SER A 54 0.96 -13.38 -0.52
C SER A 54 2.45 -13.44 -0.25
N ALA A 55 3.30 -13.17 -1.24
CA ALA A 55 4.74 -13.13 -1.07
C ALA A 55 5.17 -12.00 -0.11
N MET A 56 4.56 -10.82 -0.22
CA MET A 56 4.80 -9.71 0.71
C MET A 56 4.35 -10.04 2.13
N LEU A 57 3.15 -10.60 2.30
CA LEU A 57 2.59 -10.95 3.60
C LEU A 57 3.37 -12.07 4.30
N LYS A 58 4.03 -12.95 3.55
CA LYS A 58 4.88 -14.03 4.07
C LYS A 58 6.31 -13.60 4.36
N SER A 59 6.66 -12.35 4.06
CA SER A 59 8.00 -11.84 4.38
C SER A 59 8.23 -11.90 5.89
N ASP A 60 9.37 -12.40 6.30
CA ASP A 60 9.86 -12.46 7.68
C ASP A 60 10.46 -11.12 8.17
N SER A 61 10.61 -10.14 7.28
CA SER A 61 11.06 -8.80 7.65
C SER A 61 9.94 -8.01 8.34
N ALA A 62 10.32 -7.26 9.38
CA ALA A 62 9.40 -6.37 10.09
C ALA A 62 8.89 -5.21 9.20
N VAL A 63 9.65 -4.85 8.17
CA VAL A 63 9.26 -3.87 7.16
C VAL A 63 9.56 -4.44 5.78
N THR A 64 8.54 -4.52 4.92
CA THR A 64 8.70 -4.94 3.52
C THR A 64 8.09 -3.89 2.61
N ILE A 65 8.85 -3.40 1.65
CA ILE A 65 8.49 -2.27 0.78
C ILE A 65 8.46 -2.73 -0.66
N CYS A 66 7.36 -2.49 -1.37
CA CYS A 66 7.27 -2.59 -2.82
C CYS A 66 7.29 -1.17 -3.41
N PRO A 67 8.39 -0.76 -4.05
CA PRO A 67 8.48 0.56 -4.67
C PRO A 67 7.68 0.62 -5.98
N SER A 68 7.14 1.79 -6.30
CA SER A 68 6.67 2.14 -7.64
C SER A 68 7.85 2.48 -8.56
N SER A 69 7.56 2.69 -9.84
CA SER A 69 8.57 3.04 -10.86
C SER A 69 9.28 4.36 -10.60
N ASP A 70 8.62 5.32 -9.94
CA ASP A 70 9.12 6.64 -9.56
C ASP A 70 9.71 6.67 -8.13
N LEU A 71 9.92 5.52 -7.52
CA LEU A 71 10.38 5.33 -6.14
C LEU A 71 9.34 5.71 -5.07
N GLY A 72 8.08 5.87 -5.43
CA GLY A 72 6.96 5.88 -4.49
C GLY A 72 6.82 4.52 -3.77
N THR A 73 5.74 4.33 -3.05
CA THR A 73 5.46 3.09 -2.30
C THR A 73 4.11 2.54 -2.71
N ASN A 74 4.09 1.48 -3.53
CA ASN A 74 2.87 0.82 -3.99
C ASN A 74 2.42 -0.32 -3.09
N ALA A 75 3.28 -0.82 -2.22
CA ALA A 75 2.85 -1.64 -1.09
C ALA A 75 3.86 -1.53 0.05
N LEU A 76 3.34 -1.55 1.27
CA LEU A 76 4.14 -1.50 2.49
C LEU A 76 3.56 -2.50 3.50
N VAL A 77 4.37 -3.46 3.92
CA VAL A 77 4.03 -4.35 5.04
C VAL A 77 4.86 -3.96 6.24
N VAL A 78 4.21 -3.80 7.37
CA VAL A 78 4.83 -3.45 8.66
C VAL A 78 4.35 -4.36 9.77
N SER A 79 5.23 -4.74 10.68
CA SER A 79 4.94 -5.55 11.87
C SER A 79 5.84 -5.10 13.04
N PRO A 80 5.28 -4.56 14.11
CA PRO A 80 3.88 -4.18 14.33
C PRO A 80 3.41 -3.02 13.42
N PRO A 81 2.09 -2.72 13.37
CA PRO A 81 1.51 -1.73 12.47
C PRO A 81 2.12 -0.32 12.53
N ASP A 82 2.65 0.09 13.66
CA ASP A 82 3.22 1.41 13.93
C ASP A 82 4.75 1.40 14.08
N ILE A 83 5.43 0.38 13.57
CA ILE A 83 6.88 0.16 13.78
C ILE A 83 7.75 1.30 13.23
N ILE A 84 7.33 1.93 12.14
CA ILE A 84 8.01 3.08 11.53
C ILE A 84 7.02 4.22 11.28
N PRO A 85 7.48 5.48 11.25
CA PRO A 85 6.68 6.59 10.75
C PRO A 85 6.36 6.40 9.25
N PHE A 86 5.13 6.71 8.85
CA PHE A 86 4.75 6.73 7.45
C PHE A 86 5.20 8.03 6.78
N ARG A 87 5.86 7.92 5.62
CA ARG A 87 6.45 9.04 4.86
C ARG A 87 6.03 8.94 3.40
N TYR A 88 4.71 8.99 3.15
CA TYR A 88 4.19 8.99 1.79
C TYR A 88 4.43 10.34 1.10
N GLY A 89 4.61 10.31 -0.21
CA GLY A 89 4.96 11.43 -1.07
C GLY A 89 6.09 11.06 -2.02
N SER A 90 6.74 12.06 -2.62
CA SER A 90 7.82 11.82 -3.58
C SER A 90 8.91 10.92 -3.00
N ARG A 91 9.29 9.86 -3.74
CA ARG A 91 10.33 8.89 -3.39
C ARG A 91 10.11 8.23 -2.01
N SER A 92 8.86 8.00 -1.64
CA SER A 92 8.48 7.52 -0.31
C SER A 92 9.08 6.16 0.07
N SER A 93 9.39 5.30 -0.90
CA SER A 93 10.06 4.02 -0.62
C SER A 93 11.43 4.21 0.02
N LEU A 94 12.19 5.22 -0.44
CA LEU A 94 13.49 5.56 0.16
C LEU A 94 13.32 6.17 1.56
N SER A 95 12.28 6.98 1.75
CA SER A 95 11.96 7.56 3.05
C SER A 95 11.60 6.47 4.06
N HIS A 96 10.78 5.49 3.69
CA HIS A 96 10.43 4.36 4.55
C HIS A 96 11.67 3.50 4.88
N LEU A 97 12.56 3.23 3.90
CA LEU A 97 13.85 2.56 4.15
C LEU A 97 14.70 3.33 5.16
N GLN A 98 14.77 4.65 5.03
CA GLN A 98 15.52 5.49 5.94
C GLN A 98 14.95 5.46 7.37
N GLU A 99 13.61 5.52 7.51
CA GLU A 99 12.97 5.42 8.83
C GLU A 99 13.21 4.05 9.49
N ALA A 100 13.15 2.95 8.72
CA ALA A 100 13.53 1.64 9.23
C ALA A 100 15.00 1.59 9.70
N LYS A 101 15.91 2.11 8.86
CA LYS A 101 17.34 2.16 9.18
C LYS A 101 17.62 2.97 10.45
N LYS A 102 16.99 4.13 10.64
CA LYS A 102 17.12 4.95 11.85
C LYS A 102 16.75 4.19 13.13
N LYS A 103 15.81 3.25 13.02
CA LYS A 103 15.37 2.40 14.14
C LYS A 103 16.15 1.09 14.25
N GLY A 104 17.16 0.86 13.42
CA GLY A 104 17.93 -0.39 13.40
C GLY A 104 17.13 -1.58 12.87
N ILE A 105 16.02 -1.33 12.12
CA ILE A 105 15.15 -2.36 11.57
C ILE A 105 15.66 -2.74 10.19
N ASN A 106 15.85 -4.05 9.95
CA ASN A 106 16.15 -4.56 8.62
C ASN A 106 14.88 -4.53 7.77
N ALA A 107 14.87 -3.70 6.73
CA ALA A 107 13.78 -3.59 5.79
C ALA A 107 14.10 -4.34 4.50
N ARG A 108 13.12 -5.09 3.98
CA ARG A 108 13.19 -5.81 2.71
C ARG A 108 12.53 -5.00 1.60
N VAL A 109 13.21 -4.88 0.46
CA VAL A 109 12.61 -4.33 -0.77
C VAL A 109 12.24 -5.48 -1.68
N MET A 110 10.97 -5.54 -2.09
CA MET A 110 10.44 -6.51 -3.04
C MET A 110 9.90 -5.75 -4.25
N LYS A 111 10.54 -5.93 -5.40
CA LYS A 111 10.04 -5.42 -6.68
C LYS A 111 9.08 -6.46 -7.25
N LEU A 112 7.81 -6.12 -7.32
CA LEU A 112 6.73 -6.99 -7.80
C LEU A 112 6.06 -6.30 -8.99
N ASP A 113 6.15 -6.88 -10.16
CA ASP A 113 5.69 -6.24 -11.40
C ASP A 113 4.20 -5.90 -11.37
N SER A 114 3.38 -6.74 -10.72
CA SER A 114 1.94 -6.48 -10.58
C SER A 114 1.60 -5.27 -9.69
N PHE A 115 2.56 -4.79 -8.89
CA PHE A 115 2.43 -3.63 -8.02
C PHE A 115 3.13 -2.38 -8.57
N THR A 116 3.72 -2.44 -9.75
CA THR A 116 4.44 -1.27 -10.32
C THR A 116 3.56 -0.39 -11.18
N PHE A 117 2.33 -0.80 -11.47
CA PHE A 117 1.43 -0.12 -12.39
C PHE A 117 0.18 0.40 -11.68
N ASP A 118 0.18 1.69 -11.44
CA ASP A 118 -0.94 2.49 -10.91
C ASP A 118 -1.65 3.26 -12.02
N ILE A 119 -2.92 3.58 -11.80
CA ILE A 119 -3.78 4.28 -12.78
C ILE A 119 -3.93 5.75 -12.38
N ASP A 120 -2.87 6.54 -12.58
CA ASP A 120 -2.87 7.96 -12.25
C ASP A 120 -3.42 8.87 -13.36
N THR A 121 -3.45 8.37 -14.60
CA THR A 121 -3.81 9.18 -15.78
C THR A 121 -4.69 8.39 -16.73
N ASN A 122 -5.40 9.11 -17.62
CA ASN A 122 -6.16 8.48 -18.71
C ASN A 122 -5.31 7.60 -19.63
N LYS A 123 -4.00 7.88 -19.75
CA LYS A 123 -3.05 7.03 -20.50
C LYS A 123 -2.79 5.72 -19.76
N CYS A 124 -2.65 5.79 -18.43
CA CYS A 124 -2.51 4.61 -17.57
C CYS A 124 -3.78 3.76 -17.60
N LEU A 125 -4.95 4.38 -17.54
CA LEU A 125 -6.24 3.70 -17.67
C LEU A 125 -6.37 2.98 -19.03
N ALA A 126 -6.05 3.65 -20.15
CA ALA A 126 -6.09 3.05 -21.48
C ALA A 126 -5.13 1.85 -21.60
N ARG A 127 -3.97 1.89 -20.93
CA ARG A 127 -3.04 0.78 -20.86
C ARG A 127 -3.58 -0.35 -19.97
N ALA A 128 -4.17 -0.02 -18.83
CA ALA A 128 -4.79 -0.99 -17.92
C ALA A 128 -5.91 -1.76 -18.60
N MET A 129 -6.77 -1.09 -19.36
CA MET A 129 -7.87 -1.71 -20.13
C MET A 129 -7.39 -2.73 -21.18
N ARG A 130 -6.14 -2.61 -21.65
CA ARG A 130 -5.54 -3.59 -22.58
C ARG A 130 -4.99 -4.83 -21.88
N VAL A 131 -4.55 -4.68 -20.63
CA VAL A 131 -3.89 -5.73 -19.85
C VAL A 131 -4.89 -6.47 -18.95
N VAL A 132 -5.95 -5.78 -18.52
CA VAL A 132 -7.00 -6.32 -17.64
C VAL A 132 -8.36 -6.07 -18.30
N PRO A 133 -8.86 -7.02 -19.13
CA PRO A 133 -10.10 -6.84 -19.91
C PRO A 133 -11.31 -6.49 -19.08
N ASP A 134 -11.40 -6.97 -17.83
CA ASP A 134 -12.57 -6.77 -16.95
C ASP A 134 -12.64 -5.35 -16.31
N ILE A 135 -11.59 -4.53 -16.41
CA ILE A 135 -11.64 -3.14 -15.93
C ILE A 135 -12.67 -2.30 -16.71
N ALA A 136 -12.90 -2.60 -17.99
CA ALA A 136 -13.89 -1.89 -18.79
C ALA A 136 -15.34 -2.03 -18.24
N GLY A 137 -15.65 -3.14 -17.57
CA GLY A 137 -16.97 -3.37 -16.95
C GLY A 137 -17.18 -2.64 -15.62
N VAL A 138 -16.13 -2.12 -14.99
CA VAL A 138 -16.19 -1.40 -13.70
C VAL A 138 -16.34 0.12 -13.91
N CYS A 139 -15.95 0.63 -15.08
CA CYS A 139 -15.98 2.06 -15.42
C CYS A 139 -17.25 2.45 -16.21
N ALA A 140 -18.17 1.53 -16.46
CA ALA A 140 -19.47 1.76 -17.05
C ALA A 140 -20.54 1.79 -15.93
#